data_6aa4b75a613da4fc95d41bf2028f1ce6
#
_entry.id   6aa4b75a613da4fc95d41bf2028f1ce6
#
_cell.length_a   1.000
_cell.length_b   1.000
_cell.length_c   1.000
_cell.angle_alpha   90.00
_cell.angle_beta   90.00
_cell.angle_gamma   90.00
#
_symmetry.space_group_name_H-M   'P 1'
#
loop_
_entity.id
_entity.type
_entity.pdbx_description
1 polymer ?
#
loop_
_entity_poly.entity_id
_entity_poly.type
_entity_poly.pdbx_seq_one_letter_code
_entity_poly.pdbx_strand_id
1 'polypeptide(L)'
;MKKNFISIVTPCFNEELNVEKLYLEVLAIMKSLPYSYEYIFIDNCSTDATVNIITKLAKKDKNLKLIINARNFGHIRSPQHAIYQSTGDACILLHADLQDPPSLLKEFITQWEAGAKIVLGQKVNSEENKLMFHLRKKYYSLMNKISETQIIENCTGFGLMDREVVNIMREMNDPYPYLRGLLVEIGFPITLVPYKQRLRHGGGSKISIFILYDYIMLGITQHSKVPLRIITIFGFMISFLSLLIALFFLAAKILFWDTFIAGGAPMLIGIFFFGSLQAFFIGVLGEYIGSINTRVRKMPLVVESERINFK
;
A
#
# COMPACT_ATOMS: atom_id res chain seq x y z
N MET A 1 21.75 -20.52 12.38
CA MET A 1 22.63 -19.35 12.58
C MET A 1 22.11 -18.50 13.72
N LYS A 2 22.98 -17.97 14.58
CA LYS A 2 22.56 -17.08 15.66
C LYS A 2 22.13 -15.75 15.05
N LYS A 3 20.84 -15.36 15.24
CA LYS A 3 20.29 -14.10 14.71
C LYS A 3 20.90 -12.94 15.48
N ASN A 4 21.78 -12.14 14.87
CA ASN A 4 22.61 -11.16 15.57
C ASN A 4 22.57 -9.76 14.94
N PHE A 5 21.93 -9.57 13.79
CA PHE A 5 21.98 -8.32 13.04
C PHE A 5 20.59 -7.84 12.63
N ILE A 6 20.25 -6.60 12.96
CA ILE A 6 18.92 -6.02 12.70
C ILE A 6 19.06 -4.80 11.79
N SER A 7 18.24 -4.73 10.75
CA SER A 7 18.09 -3.52 9.94
C SER A 7 16.86 -2.75 10.39
N ILE A 8 17.00 -1.44 10.63
CA ILE A 8 15.89 -0.51 10.80
C ILE A 8 15.83 0.35 9.54
N VAL A 9 14.65 0.52 8.98
CA VAL A 9 14.42 1.29 7.75
C VAL A 9 13.41 2.39 8.03
N THR A 10 13.78 3.63 7.71
CA THR A 10 12.90 4.79 7.86
C THR A 10 12.82 5.59 6.57
N PRO A 11 11.67 5.56 5.87
CA PRO A 11 11.42 6.48 4.78
C PRO A 11 11.12 7.88 5.30
N CYS A 12 11.68 8.90 4.65
CA CYS A 12 11.45 10.30 5.00
C CYS A 12 11.23 11.18 3.77
N PHE A 13 10.44 12.24 3.94
CA PHE A 13 10.20 13.29 2.95
C PHE A 13 9.79 14.58 3.65
N ASN A 14 10.70 15.55 3.73
CA ASN A 14 10.53 16.81 4.45
C ASN A 14 10.16 16.56 5.92
N GLU A 15 11.05 15.93 6.65
CA GLU A 15 10.90 15.54 8.07
C GLU A 15 12.04 16.12 8.93
N GLU A 16 12.56 17.31 8.59
CA GLU A 16 13.67 17.96 9.29
C GLU A 16 13.46 18.11 10.80
N LEU A 17 12.20 18.26 11.25
CA LEU A 17 11.83 18.40 12.66
C LEU A 17 11.86 17.07 13.44
N ASN A 18 11.83 15.94 12.73
CA ASN A 18 11.61 14.64 13.35
C ASN A 18 12.82 13.70 13.27
N VAL A 19 13.62 13.77 12.19
CA VAL A 19 14.64 12.74 11.88
C VAL A 19 15.73 12.63 12.94
N GLU A 20 16.20 13.74 13.53
CA GLU A 20 17.22 13.71 14.57
C GLU A 20 16.68 13.08 15.85
N LYS A 21 15.51 13.49 16.29
CA LYS A 21 14.85 12.95 17.49
C LYS A 21 14.58 11.46 17.34
N LEU A 22 14.04 11.04 16.18
CA LEU A 22 13.80 9.65 15.88
C LEU A 22 15.09 8.82 15.93
N TYR A 23 16.16 9.33 15.30
CA TYR A 23 17.47 8.68 15.35
C TYR A 23 17.95 8.46 16.77
N LEU A 24 17.86 9.48 17.63
CA LEU A 24 18.29 9.38 19.04
C LEU A 24 17.47 8.38 19.85
N GLU A 25 16.13 8.35 19.66
CA GLU A 25 15.25 7.36 20.30
C GLU A 25 15.62 5.93 19.87
N VAL A 26 15.81 5.69 18.56
CA VAL A 26 16.22 4.37 18.04
C VAL A 26 17.60 3.97 18.53
N LEU A 27 18.58 4.89 18.51
CA LEU A 27 19.93 4.65 18.99
C LEU A 27 19.95 4.22 20.46
N ALA A 28 19.17 4.90 21.32
CA ALA A 28 19.07 4.58 22.74
C ALA A 28 18.52 3.15 22.96
N ILE A 29 17.52 2.75 22.15
CA ILE A 29 16.93 1.42 22.22
C ILE A 29 17.92 0.37 21.74
N MET A 30 18.55 0.56 20.58
CA MET A 30 19.47 -0.43 20.01
C MET A 30 20.71 -0.64 20.87
N LYS A 31 21.23 0.42 21.51
CA LYS A 31 22.33 0.29 22.50
C LYS A 31 21.96 -0.56 23.73
N SER A 32 20.67 -0.69 24.07
CA SER A 32 20.21 -1.52 25.19
C SER A 32 19.98 -2.99 24.81
N LEU A 33 20.13 -3.35 23.54
CA LEU A 33 19.89 -4.68 23.00
C LEU A 33 21.19 -5.35 22.59
N PRO A 34 21.30 -6.69 22.69
CA PRO A 34 22.51 -7.43 22.34
C PRO A 34 22.65 -7.69 20.84
N TYR A 35 22.22 -6.74 20.00
CA TYR A 35 22.23 -6.87 18.55
C TYR A 35 23.16 -5.84 17.91
N SER A 36 23.92 -6.27 16.92
CA SER A 36 24.47 -5.36 15.92
C SER A 36 23.34 -4.86 15.03
N TYR A 37 23.46 -3.65 14.51
CA TYR A 37 22.40 -3.08 13.67
C TYR A 37 22.94 -2.17 12.59
N GLU A 38 22.12 -1.98 11.57
CA GLU A 38 22.19 -0.86 10.62
C GLU A 38 20.88 -0.06 10.69
N TYR A 39 20.97 1.25 10.51
CA TYR A 39 19.83 2.12 10.43
C TYR A 39 19.82 2.85 9.09
N ILE A 40 18.89 2.51 8.22
CA ILE A 40 18.80 3.01 6.85
C ILE A 40 17.69 4.06 6.78
N PHE A 41 18.06 5.32 6.57
CA PHE A 41 17.11 6.31 6.08
C PHE A 41 17.05 6.27 4.56
N ILE A 42 15.84 6.36 3.99
CA ILE A 42 15.66 6.61 2.57
C ILE A 42 14.91 7.92 2.40
N ASP A 43 15.63 8.90 1.88
CA ASP A 43 15.08 10.22 1.58
C ASP A 43 14.44 10.25 0.21
N ASN A 44 13.18 10.66 0.17
CA ASN A 44 12.38 10.67 -1.05
C ASN A 44 12.44 12.01 -1.79
N CYS A 45 13.67 12.58 -1.91
CA CYS A 45 13.97 13.87 -2.53
C CYS A 45 13.39 15.05 -1.71
N SER A 46 13.78 15.14 -0.43
CA SER A 46 13.41 16.25 0.45
C SER A 46 13.99 17.59 -0.02
N THR A 47 13.23 18.66 0.21
CA THR A 47 13.58 20.03 -0.15
C THR A 47 13.95 20.90 1.06
N ASP A 48 13.78 20.36 2.27
CA ASP A 48 14.13 20.98 3.55
C ASP A 48 15.51 20.51 4.05
N ALA A 49 15.82 20.72 5.33
CA ALA A 49 17.09 20.34 5.92
C ALA A 49 17.22 18.83 6.23
N THR A 50 16.24 17.98 5.92
CA THR A 50 16.21 16.53 6.25
C THR A 50 17.50 15.82 5.86
N VAL A 51 17.92 15.92 4.59
CA VAL A 51 19.13 15.27 4.07
C VAL A 51 20.39 15.76 4.79
N ASN A 52 20.49 17.08 5.02
CA ASN A 52 21.65 17.67 5.70
C ASN A 52 21.79 17.18 7.15
N ILE A 53 20.67 17.04 7.86
CA ILE A 53 20.65 16.55 9.25
C ILE A 53 21.12 15.10 9.28
N ILE A 54 20.52 14.21 8.47
CA ILE A 54 20.87 12.79 8.43
C ILE A 54 22.33 12.60 8.00
N THR A 55 22.81 13.37 7.01
CA THR A 55 24.22 13.32 6.57
C THR A 55 25.19 13.68 7.69
N LYS A 56 24.87 14.70 8.50
CA LYS A 56 25.70 15.06 9.67
C LYS A 56 25.73 13.94 10.71
N LEU A 57 24.62 13.27 10.94
CA LEU A 57 24.54 12.12 11.86
C LEU A 57 25.32 10.92 11.30
N ALA A 58 25.19 10.61 10.01
CA ALA A 58 25.88 9.51 9.34
C ALA A 58 27.42 9.67 9.30
N LYS A 59 27.93 10.90 9.34
CA LYS A 59 29.37 11.14 9.51
C LYS A 59 29.91 10.70 10.89
N LYS A 60 29.05 10.76 11.94
CA LYS A 60 29.40 10.41 13.31
C LYS A 60 29.11 8.93 13.64
N ASP A 61 28.12 8.33 12.98
CA ASP A 61 27.73 6.93 13.19
C ASP A 61 27.75 6.16 11.87
N LYS A 62 28.66 5.17 11.78
CA LYS A 62 28.82 4.33 10.59
C LYS A 62 27.71 3.29 10.41
N ASN A 63 26.92 3.01 11.46
CA ASN A 63 25.74 2.17 11.37
C ASN A 63 24.55 2.89 10.73
N LEU A 64 24.59 4.24 10.73
CA LEU A 64 23.59 5.06 10.06
C LEU A 64 23.90 5.19 8.57
N LYS A 65 22.99 4.73 7.74
CA LYS A 65 23.07 4.74 6.29
C LYS A 65 21.99 5.65 5.70
N LEU A 66 22.29 6.30 4.59
CA LEU A 66 21.33 7.17 3.90
C LEU A 66 21.31 6.84 2.41
N ILE A 67 20.10 6.64 1.88
CA ILE A 67 19.81 6.58 0.45
C ILE A 67 19.06 7.86 0.09
N ILE A 68 19.49 8.56 -0.95
CA ILE A 68 18.83 9.77 -1.46
C ILE A 68 18.27 9.44 -2.83
N ASN A 69 16.95 9.57 -3.00
CA ASN A 69 16.30 9.35 -4.28
C ASN A 69 16.48 10.54 -5.21
N ALA A 70 16.64 10.28 -6.51
CA ALA A 70 16.76 11.32 -7.55
C ALA A 70 15.49 12.17 -7.72
N ARG A 71 14.34 11.67 -7.32
CA ARG A 71 13.05 12.37 -7.26
C ARG A 71 12.14 11.73 -6.22
N ASN A 72 10.99 12.32 -5.97
CA ASN A 72 9.96 11.68 -5.16
C ASN A 72 9.32 10.50 -5.93
N PHE A 73 9.53 9.26 -5.46
CA PHE A 73 8.96 8.01 -6.00
C PHE A 73 7.71 7.55 -5.25
N GLY A 74 7.24 8.36 -4.30
CA GLY A 74 6.07 8.07 -3.48
C GLY A 74 6.37 7.17 -2.28
N HIS A 75 5.33 6.99 -1.48
CA HIS A 75 5.39 6.32 -0.17
C HIS A 75 5.25 4.79 -0.25
N ILE A 76 5.12 4.22 -1.45
CA ILE A 76 5.07 2.78 -1.69
C ILE A 76 6.44 2.27 -2.13
N ARG A 77 7.00 2.85 -3.20
CA ARG A 77 8.24 2.38 -3.83
C ARG A 77 9.47 2.66 -2.99
N SER A 78 9.55 3.88 -2.43
CA SER A 78 10.71 4.32 -1.65
C SER A 78 10.95 3.45 -0.42
N PRO A 79 9.99 3.22 0.49
CA PRO A 79 10.19 2.33 1.64
C PRO A 79 10.56 0.91 1.23
N GLN A 80 9.89 0.35 0.22
CA GLN A 80 10.13 -1.01 -0.23
C GLN A 80 11.54 -1.18 -0.78
N HIS A 81 12.04 -0.19 -1.51
CA HIS A 81 13.41 -0.20 -1.98
C HIS A 81 14.40 -0.30 -0.82
N ALA A 82 14.23 0.52 0.23
CA ALA A 82 15.11 0.48 1.39
C ALA A 82 15.03 -0.84 2.17
N ILE A 83 13.85 -1.44 2.30
CA ILE A 83 13.69 -2.80 2.86
C ILE A 83 14.52 -3.80 2.05
N TYR A 84 14.52 -3.70 0.72
CA TYR A 84 15.32 -4.58 -0.14
C TYR A 84 16.83 -4.32 -0.06
N GLN A 85 17.27 -3.12 0.34
CA GLN A 85 18.69 -2.81 0.58
C GLN A 85 19.15 -3.24 1.97
N SER A 86 18.25 -3.63 2.86
CA SER A 86 18.59 -4.10 4.21
C SER A 86 19.35 -5.43 4.18
N THR A 87 20.27 -5.63 5.12
CA THR A 87 21.15 -6.83 5.18
C THR A 87 21.01 -7.63 6.48
N GLY A 88 20.28 -7.11 7.49
CA GLY A 88 20.07 -7.77 8.79
C GLY A 88 19.27 -9.07 8.71
N ASP A 89 19.36 -9.89 9.75
CA ASP A 89 18.55 -11.12 9.91
C ASP A 89 17.05 -10.82 10.04
N ALA A 90 16.70 -9.60 10.45
CA ALA A 90 15.36 -9.05 10.39
C ALA A 90 15.41 -7.58 9.96
N CYS A 91 14.32 -7.11 9.35
CA CYS A 91 14.15 -5.73 8.92
C CYS A 91 12.93 -5.12 9.60
N ILE A 92 13.09 -3.96 10.24
CA ILE A 92 12.01 -3.21 10.88
C ILE A 92 11.73 -1.95 10.06
N LEU A 93 10.50 -1.79 9.60
CA LEU A 93 10.02 -0.56 8.99
C LEU A 93 9.47 0.37 10.08
N LEU A 94 9.99 1.59 10.17
CA LEU A 94 9.60 2.62 11.15
C LEU A 94 9.40 3.95 10.42
N HIS A 95 8.26 4.61 10.63
CA HIS A 95 7.97 5.88 9.95
C HIS A 95 8.65 7.08 10.64
N ALA A 96 9.01 8.10 9.84
CA ALA A 96 9.76 9.26 10.32
C ALA A 96 8.95 10.25 11.17
N ASP A 97 7.61 10.20 11.12
CA ASP A 97 6.70 11.20 11.72
C ASP A 97 6.49 11.09 13.24
N LEU A 98 7.23 10.17 13.91
CA LEU A 98 7.15 9.88 15.35
C LEU A 98 5.76 9.44 15.84
N GLN A 99 4.82 9.15 14.95
CA GLN A 99 3.50 8.65 15.33
C GLN A 99 3.57 7.20 15.81
N ASP A 100 4.47 6.42 15.22
CA ASP A 100 4.72 5.04 15.61
C ASP A 100 5.86 5.04 16.67
N PRO A 101 5.61 4.54 17.90
CA PRO A 101 6.56 4.66 18.99
C PRO A 101 7.76 3.73 18.80
N PRO A 102 9.01 4.25 18.72
CA PRO A 102 10.21 3.41 18.61
C PRO A 102 10.37 2.39 19.73
N SER A 103 9.77 2.64 20.91
CA SER A 103 9.81 1.68 22.05
C SER A 103 9.30 0.29 21.70
N LEU A 104 8.44 0.14 20.67
CA LEU A 104 7.95 -1.14 20.21
C LEU A 104 8.99 -2.01 19.51
N LEU A 105 10.14 -1.44 19.12
CA LEU A 105 11.22 -2.23 18.52
C LEU A 105 11.63 -3.41 19.42
N LYS A 106 11.64 -3.22 20.73
CA LYS A 106 11.96 -4.29 21.70
C LYS A 106 10.95 -5.43 21.63
N GLU A 107 9.67 -5.08 21.64
CA GLU A 107 8.60 -6.06 21.58
C GLU A 107 8.61 -6.81 20.23
N PHE A 108 8.80 -6.12 19.12
CA PHE A 108 8.92 -6.75 17.81
C PHE A 108 10.07 -7.76 17.77
N ILE A 109 11.23 -7.40 18.31
CA ILE A 109 12.38 -8.29 18.38
C ILE A 109 12.10 -9.49 19.27
N THR A 110 11.45 -9.31 20.42
CA THR A 110 11.05 -10.41 21.33
C THR A 110 10.12 -11.39 20.63
N GLN A 111 9.12 -10.92 19.90
CA GLN A 111 8.21 -11.78 19.14
C GLN A 111 8.94 -12.52 18.01
N TRP A 112 9.89 -11.88 17.35
CA TRP A 112 10.72 -12.50 16.34
C TRP A 112 11.65 -13.57 16.92
N GLU A 113 12.26 -13.33 18.08
CA GLU A 113 13.05 -14.33 18.82
C GLU A 113 12.19 -15.56 19.20
N ALA A 114 10.92 -15.33 19.51
CA ALA A 114 9.95 -16.40 19.78
C ALA A 114 9.53 -17.18 18.51
N GLY A 115 10.02 -16.80 17.33
CA GLY A 115 9.81 -17.50 16.06
C GLY A 115 8.82 -16.84 15.10
N ALA A 116 8.25 -15.69 15.43
CA ALA A 116 7.39 -14.97 14.50
C ALA A 116 8.19 -14.47 13.29
N LYS A 117 7.70 -14.71 12.05
CA LYS A 117 8.32 -14.25 10.82
C LYS A 117 7.88 -12.84 10.43
N ILE A 118 6.68 -12.47 10.81
CA ILE A 118 6.08 -11.16 10.55
C ILE A 118 5.46 -10.68 11.86
N VAL A 119 5.88 -9.49 12.31
CA VAL A 119 5.33 -8.82 13.49
C VAL A 119 4.89 -7.42 13.07
N LEU A 120 3.60 -7.08 13.22
CA LEU A 120 3.07 -5.79 12.84
C LEU A 120 2.48 -5.03 14.02
N GLY A 121 2.73 -3.73 14.07
CA GLY A 121 2.06 -2.83 14.99
C GLY A 121 0.61 -2.60 14.56
N GLN A 122 -0.34 -2.85 15.48
CA GLN A 122 -1.76 -2.60 15.27
C GLN A 122 -2.23 -1.42 16.13
N LYS A 123 -2.79 -0.40 15.49
CA LYS A 123 -3.35 0.76 16.18
C LYS A 123 -4.65 0.40 16.90
N VAL A 124 -4.67 0.53 18.23
CA VAL A 124 -5.84 0.17 19.05
C VAL A 124 -6.86 1.31 19.09
N ASN A 125 -6.38 2.57 19.11
CA ASN A 125 -7.23 3.76 19.10
C ASN A 125 -6.63 4.83 18.16
N SER A 126 -7.43 5.35 17.25
CA SER A 126 -7.15 6.61 16.56
C SER A 126 -8.15 7.65 17.03
N GLU A 127 -7.69 8.83 17.45
CA GLU A 127 -8.51 10.00 17.74
C GLU A 127 -9.01 10.60 16.40
N GLU A 128 -9.70 9.80 15.60
CA GLU A 128 -10.24 10.21 14.32
C GLU A 128 -11.67 10.72 14.45
N ASN A 129 -12.07 11.59 13.53
CA ASN A 129 -13.47 12.00 13.38
C ASN A 129 -14.36 10.76 13.20
N LYS A 130 -15.46 10.67 13.95
CA LYS A 130 -16.42 9.56 13.96
C LYS A 130 -16.88 9.15 12.55
N LEU A 131 -17.04 10.13 11.64
CA LEU A 131 -17.41 9.88 10.25
C LEU A 131 -16.32 9.09 9.49
N MET A 132 -15.06 9.51 9.61
CA MET A 132 -13.92 8.84 8.98
C MET A 132 -13.72 7.43 9.54
N PHE A 133 -13.93 7.24 10.83
CA PHE A 133 -13.91 5.93 11.47
C PHE A 133 -14.96 4.98 10.86
N HIS A 134 -16.20 5.44 10.68
CA HIS A 134 -17.27 4.62 10.08
C HIS A 134 -17.01 4.32 8.60
N LEU A 135 -16.52 5.28 7.83
CA LEU A 135 -16.15 5.08 6.43
C LEU A 135 -15.02 4.04 6.30
N ARG A 136 -13.99 4.16 7.14
CA ARG A 136 -12.88 3.21 7.17
C ARG A 136 -13.34 1.82 7.57
N LYS A 137 -14.21 1.69 8.59
CA LYS A 137 -14.76 0.39 9.00
C LYS A 137 -15.59 -0.26 7.89
N LYS A 138 -16.42 0.53 7.18
CA LYS A 138 -17.17 0.04 6.00
C LYS A 138 -16.23 -0.39 4.88
N TYR A 139 -15.17 0.38 4.61
CA TYR A 139 -14.16 0.04 3.63
C TYR A 139 -13.48 -1.30 3.95
N TYR A 140 -12.96 -1.49 5.18
CA TYR A 140 -12.35 -2.76 5.57
C TYR A 140 -13.34 -3.92 5.54
N SER A 141 -14.58 -3.73 5.99
CA SER A 141 -15.63 -4.75 5.92
C SER A 141 -15.93 -5.16 4.48
N LEU A 142 -16.00 -4.18 3.56
CA LEU A 142 -16.19 -4.45 2.14
C LEU A 142 -14.96 -5.19 1.56
N MET A 143 -13.76 -4.68 1.82
CA MET A 143 -12.51 -5.27 1.32
C MET A 143 -12.33 -6.71 1.81
N ASN A 144 -12.60 -7.00 3.08
CA ASN A 144 -12.53 -8.36 3.63
C ASN A 144 -13.56 -9.33 3.00
N LYS A 145 -14.67 -8.81 2.44
CA LYS A 145 -15.65 -9.62 1.71
C LYS A 145 -15.26 -9.88 0.26
N ILE A 146 -14.57 -8.93 -0.37
CA ILE A 146 -14.28 -8.99 -1.82
C ILE A 146 -12.82 -9.35 -2.13
N SER A 147 -11.90 -9.25 -1.15
CA SER A 147 -10.50 -9.63 -1.33
C SER A 147 -10.31 -11.14 -1.22
N GLU A 148 -9.41 -11.68 -2.04
CA GLU A 148 -8.96 -13.08 -1.93
C GLU A 148 -8.09 -13.29 -0.67
N THR A 149 -7.52 -12.21 -0.10
CA THR A 149 -6.70 -12.22 1.11
C THR A 149 -7.30 -11.34 2.20
N GLN A 150 -7.23 -11.76 3.46
CA GLN A 150 -7.72 -10.96 4.59
C GLN A 150 -6.83 -9.72 4.78
N ILE A 151 -7.42 -8.53 4.70
CA ILE A 151 -6.71 -7.29 4.97
C ILE A 151 -6.62 -7.08 6.49
N ILE A 152 -5.40 -6.88 6.99
CA ILE A 152 -5.18 -6.60 8.40
C ILE A 152 -5.60 -5.16 8.71
N GLU A 153 -6.62 -5.03 9.55
CA GLU A 153 -7.16 -3.74 9.93
C GLU A 153 -6.20 -2.98 10.85
N ASN A 154 -6.17 -1.66 10.69
CA ASN A 154 -5.41 -0.72 11.54
C ASN A 154 -3.88 -0.93 11.58
N CYS A 155 -3.31 -1.58 10.57
CA CYS A 155 -1.87 -1.71 10.40
C CYS A 155 -1.38 -0.74 9.31
N THR A 156 -0.24 -0.07 9.55
CA THR A 156 0.39 0.86 8.59
C THR A 156 1.57 0.25 7.83
N GLY A 157 1.98 -0.96 8.22
CA GLY A 157 3.22 -1.57 7.77
C GLY A 157 4.39 -1.37 8.75
N PHE A 158 4.22 -0.53 9.80
CA PHE A 158 5.16 -0.48 10.92
C PHE A 158 5.27 -1.85 11.57
N GLY A 159 6.47 -2.43 11.56
CA GLY A 159 6.67 -3.78 12.05
C GLY A 159 7.99 -4.39 11.63
N LEU A 160 8.18 -5.64 12.02
CA LEU A 160 9.37 -6.44 11.76
C LEU A 160 9.07 -7.56 10.76
N MET A 161 9.98 -7.75 9.83
CA MET A 161 9.98 -8.83 8.83
C MET A 161 11.28 -9.62 8.96
N ASP A 162 11.19 -10.94 9.14
CA ASP A 162 12.35 -11.85 9.08
C ASP A 162 13.01 -11.78 7.70
N ARG A 163 14.30 -12.09 7.63
CA ARG A 163 15.08 -12.07 6.37
C ARG A 163 14.43 -12.95 5.29
N GLU A 164 13.86 -14.07 5.67
CA GLU A 164 13.17 -14.96 4.73
C GLU A 164 12.00 -14.25 4.05
N VAL A 165 11.18 -13.50 4.82
CA VAL A 165 10.07 -12.70 4.29
C VAL A 165 10.58 -11.62 3.32
N VAL A 166 11.65 -10.90 3.70
CA VAL A 166 12.26 -9.87 2.85
C VAL A 166 12.78 -10.47 1.54
N ASN A 167 13.37 -11.67 1.59
CA ASN A 167 13.89 -12.34 0.40
C ASN A 167 12.74 -12.77 -0.53
N ILE A 168 11.68 -13.35 0.01
CA ILE A 168 10.48 -13.72 -0.77
C ILE A 168 9.90 -12.48 -1.46
N MET A 169 9.71 -11.37 -0.73
CA MET A 169 9.23 -10.12 -1.33
C MET A 169 10.15 -9.60 -2.44
N ARG A 170 11.47 -9.76 -2.28
CA ARG A 170 12.45 -9.37 -3.30
C ARG A 170 12.34 -10.24 -4.55
N GLU A 171 12.14 -11.55 -4.40
CA GLU A 171 11.94 -12.49 -5.49
C GLU A 171 10.63 -12.27 -6.25
N MET A 172 9.54 -11.87 -5.55
CA MET A 172 8.28 -11.48 -6.18
C MET A 172 8.44 -10.30 -7.14
N ASN A 173 9.43 -9.44 -6.90
CA ASN A 173 9.83 -8.32 -7.77
C ASN A 173 8.64 -7.47 -8.25
N ASP A 174 7.67 -7.19 -7.37
CA ASP A 174 6.52 -6.35 -7.69
C ASP A 174 6.99 -4.89 -7.93
N PRO A 175 6.76 -4.30 -9.09
CA PRO A 175 7.16 -2.92 -9.39
C PRO A 175 6.35 -1.86 -8.65
N TYR A 176 5.22 -2.24 -8.03
CA TYR A 176 4.39 -1.36 -7.22
C TYR A 176 3.85 -2.09 -5.98
N PRO A 177 4.75 -2.46 -5.03
CA PRO A 177 4.47 -3.38 -3.95
C PRO A 177 3.58 -2.73 -2.88
N TYR A 178 2.38 -3.23 -2.71
CA TYR A 178 1.52 -2.88 -1.58
C TYR A 178 1.88 -3.72 -0.37
N LEU A 179 2.82 -3.23 0.46
CA LEU A 179 3.45 -4.01 1.54
C LEU A 179 2.46 -4.82 2.39
N ARG A 180 1.35 -4.20 2.81
CA ARG A 180 0.36 -4.88 3.67
C ARG A 180 -0.29 -6.08 2.98
N GLY A 181 -0.58 -5.98 1.70
CA GLY A 181 -1.11 -7.07 0.91
C GLY A 181 -0.07 -8.16 0.67
N LEU A 182 1.17 -7.77 0.30
CA LEU A 182 2.27 -8.72 0.09
C LEU A 182 2.54 -9.57 1.33
N LEU A 183 2.55 -8.97 2.53
CA LEU A 183 2.78 -9.72 3.77
C LEU A 183 1.71 -10.77 4.05
N VAL A 184 0.47 -10.50 3.65
CA VAL A 184 -0.63 -11.50 3.77
C VAL A 184 -0.54 -12.56 2.68
N GLU A 185 -0.20 -12.19 1.44
CA GLU A 185 -0.03 -13.12 0.32
C GLU A 185 1.09 -14.15 0.54
N ILE A 186 2.16 -13.76 1.23
CA ILE A 186 3.26 -14.66 1.59
C ILE A 186 2.77 -15.82 2.48
N GLY A 187 1.71 -15.62 3.26
CA GLY A 187 1.03 -16.68 4.01
C GLY A 187 1.66 -17.08 5.36
N PHE A 188 2.74 -16.43 5.80
CA PHE A 188 3.24 -16.64 7.16
C PHE A 188 2.25 -16.07 8.20
N PRO A 189 2.12 -16.71 9.38
CA PRO A 189 1.35 -16.15 10.48
C PRO A 189 1.87 -14.77 10.85
N ILE A 190 0.94 -13.81 11.01
CA ILE A 190 1.26 -12.43 11.37
C ILE A 190 0.95 -12.22 12.84
N THR A 191 1.97 -11.88 13.62
CA THR A 191 1.83 -11.49 15.02
C THR A 191 1.50 -10.02 15.11
N LEU A 192 0.42 -9.65 15.82
CA LEU A 192 -0.02 -8.29 16.00
C LEU A 192 0.38 -7.77 17.38
N VAL A 193 1.03 -6.61 17.42
CA VAL A 193 1.39 -5.91 18.65
C VAL A 193 0.54 -4.64 18.76
N PRO A 194 -0.41 -4.56 19.70
CA PRO A 194 -1.30 -3.42 19.84
C PRO A 194 -0.56 -2.21 20.39
N TYR A 195 -0.81 -1.02 19.80
CA TYR A 195 -0.24 0.22 20.33
C TYR A 195 -1.17 1.42 20.16
N LYS A 196 -0.94 2.45 20.99
CA LYS A 196 -1.57 3.77 20.84
C LYS A 196 -0.69 4.65 19.95
N GLN A 197 -1.27 5.15 18.87
CA GLN A 197 -0.58 6.09 18.00
C GLN A 197 -0.34 7.41 18.74
N ARG A 198 0.88 7.95 18.64
CA ARG A 198 1.22 9.27 19.16
C ARG A 198 0.63 10.36 18.26
N LEU A 199 0.37 11.54 18.81
CA LEU A 199 0.07 12.71 18.00
C LEU A 199 1.30 13.08 17.16
N ARG A 200 1.06 13.52 15.94
CA ARG A 200 2.14 13.94 15.03
C ARG A 200 2.88 15.15 15.60
N HIS A 201 4.20 15.07 15.63
CA HIS A 201 5.07 16.06 16.28
C HIS A 201 5.43 17.26 15.39
N GLY A 202 4.61 17.57 14.37
CA GLY A 202 4.79 18.69 13.44
C GLY A 202 4.47 18.31 12.01
N GLY A 203 4.14 19.31 11.20
CA GLY A 203 3.76 19.12 9.80
C GLY A 203 2.30 18.66 9.62
N GLY A 204 1.61 19.16 8.59
CA GLY A 204 0.25 18.72 8.21
C GLY A 204 0.25 17.37 7.50
N SER A 205 -0.88 16.66 7.52
CA SER A 205 -1.08 15.49 6.66
C SER A 205 -0.99 15.90 5.19
N LYS A 206 -0.07 15.26 4.44
CA LYS A 206 0.13 15.53 3.00
C LYS A 206 -0.73 14.62 2.11
N ILE A 207 -1.66 13.85 2.70
CA ILE A 207 -2.52 12.92 1.97
C ILE A 207 -3.66 13.72 1.35
N SER A 208 -3.65 13.88 0.03
CA SER A 208 -4.75 14.46 -0.75
C SER A 208 -5.85 13.40 -1.00
N ILE A 209 -7.06 13.86 -1.36
CA ILE A 209 -8.17 12.98 -1.76
C ILE A 209 -7.76 12.08 -2.94
N PHE A 210 -6.96 12.58 -3.88
CA PHE A 210 -6.45 11.80 -5.01
C PHE A 210 -5.54 10.65 -4.55
N ILE A 211 -4.63 10.91 -3.60
CA ILE A 211 -3.76 9.86 -3.03
C ILE A 211 -4.62 8.81 -2.30
N LEU A 212 -5.67 9.22 -1.59
CA LEU A 212 -6.58 8.30 -0.93
C LEU A 212 -7.34 7.43 -1.94
N TYR A 213 -7.82 8.03 -3.05
CA TYR A 213 -8.45 7.31 -4.15
C TYR A 213 -7.50 6.28 -4.75
N ASP A 214 -6.26 6.66 -5.08
CA ASP A 214 -5.24 5.76 -5.61
C ASP A 214 -4.98 4.57 -4.68
N TYR A 215 -4.93 4.79 -3.36
CA TYR A 215 -4.78 3.72 -2.38
C TYR A 215 -5.96 2.74 -2.37
N ILE A 216 -7.19 3.28 -2.43
CA ILE A 216 -8.40 2.47 -2.45
C ILE A 216 -8.43 1.64 -3.73
N MET A 217 -8.18 2.26 -4.88
CA MET A 217 -8.17 1.57 -6.17
C MET A 217 -7.05 0.54 -6.27
N LEU A 218 -5.86 0.86 -5.75
CA LEU A 218 -4.76 -0.09 -5.66
C LEU A 218 -5.14 -1.33 -4.85
N GLY A 219 -5.72 -1.14 -3.66
CA GLY A 219 -6.20 -2.25 -2.83
C GLY A 219 -7.24 -3.12 -3.54
N ILE A 220 -8.21 -2.51 -4.22
CA ILE A 220 -9.27 -3.21 -4.95
C ILE A 220 -8.68 -3.98 -6.15
N THR A 221 -7.92 -3.31 -7.00
CA THR A 221 -7.45 -3.90 -8.27
C THR A 221 -6.36 -4.95 -8.08
N GLN A 222 -5.58 -4.87 -6.98
CA GLN A 222 -4.54 -5.86 -6.68
C GLN A 222 -5.07 -7.12 -6.01
N HIS A 223 -6.06 -6.97 -5.10
CA HIS A 223 -6.48 -8.07 -4.23
C HIS A 223 -7.91 -8.56 -4.48
N SER A 224 -8.61 -8.01 -5.47
CA SER A 224 -9.99 -8.41 -5.76
C SER A 224 -10.29 -8.51 -7.25
N LYS A 225 -10.80 -9.67 -7.68
CA LYS A 225 -11.40 -9.88 -9.00
C LYS A 225 -12.92 -9.69 -8.99
N VAL A 226 -13.50 -9.43 -7.81
CA VAL A 226 -14.97 -9.33 -7.65
C VAL A 226 -15.57 -8.22 -8.50
N PRO A 227 -15.03 -7.00 -8.59
CA PRO A 227 -15.59 -5.97 -9.46
C PRO A 227 -15.65 -6.41 -10.93
N LEU A 228 -14.60 -7.07 -11.44
CA LEU A 228 -14.59 -7.61 -12.81
C LEU A 228 -15.67 -8.70 -12.99
N ARG A 229 -15.79 -9.63 -12.03
CA ARG A 229 -16.80 -10.70 -12.08
C ARG A 229 -18.22 -10.14 -12.05
N ILE A 230 -18.48 -9.13 -11.22
CA ILE A 230 -19.77 -8.44 -11.18
C ILE A 230 -20.10 -7.85 -12.55
N ILE A 231 -19.17 -7.09 -13.14
CA ILE A 231 -19.34 -6.50 -14.47
C ILE A 231 -19.61 -7.58 -15.51
N THR A 232 -18.87 -8.68 -15.47
CA THR A 232 -19.04 -9.80 -16.40
C THR A 232 -20.45 -10.42 -16.26
N ILE A 233 -20.89 -10.72 -15.04
CA ILE A 233 -22.21 -11.31 -14.79
C ILE A 233 -23.32 -10.37 -15.25
N PHE A 234 -23.26 -9.08 -14.86
CA PHE A 234 -24.25 -8.08 -15.29
C PHE A 234 -24.21 -7.88 -16.81
N GLY A 235 -23.04 -7.85 -17.42
CA GLY A 235 -22.87 -7.75 -18.86
C GLY A 235 -23.56 -8.92 -19.61
N PHE A 236 -23.35 -10.14 -19.15
CA PHE A 236 -24.02 -11.32 -19.73
C PHE A 236 -25.52 -11.27 -19.53
N MET A 237 -26.03 -10.92 -18.34
CA MET A 237 -27.47 -10.80 -18.09
C MET A 237 -28.14 -9.77 -19.01
N ILE A 238 -27.53 -8.59 -19.12
CA ILE A 238 -28.03 -7.50 -19.96
C ILE A 238 -27.95 -7.88 -21.43
N SER A 239 -26.86 -8.49 -21.88
CA SER A 239 -26.71 -8.98 -23.26
C SER A 239 -27.79 -10.01 -23.62
N PHE A 240 -28.03 -10.98 -22.74
CA PHE A 240 -29.07 -12.00 -22.93
C PHE A 240 -30.47 -11.39 -22.98
N LEU A 241 -30.80 -10.48 -22.06
CA LEU A 241 -32.08 -9.78 -22.05
C LEU A 241 -32.25 -8.93 -23.31
N SER A 242 -31.22 -8.20 -23.72
CA SER A 242 -31.25 -7.40 -24.95
C SER A 242 -31.48 -8.26 -26.20
N LEU A 243 -30.83 -9.43 -26.24
CA LEU A 243 -31.04 -10.37 -27.33
C LEU A 243 -32.52 -10.87 -27.42
N LEU A 244 -33.11 -11.22 -26.26
CA LEU A 244 -34.51 -11.63 -26.19
C LEU A 244 -35.45 -10.51 -26.66
N ILE A 245 -35.20 -9.26 -26.21
CA ILE A 245 -35.98 -8.10 -26.66
C ILE A 245 -35.82 -7.87 -28.16
N ALA A 246 -34.62 -7.97 -28.70
CA ALA A 246 -34.37 -7.82 -30.14
C ALA A 246 -35.11 -8.89 -30.97
N LEU A 247 -35.04 -10.15 -30.52
CA LEU A 247 -35.75 -11.25 -31.17
C LEU A 247 -37.29 -11.07 -31.11
N PHE A 248 -37.80 -10.61 -29.97
CA PHE A 248 -39.24 -10.29 -29.82
C PHE A 248 -39.67 -9.19 -30.79
N PHE A 249 -38.95 -8.08 -30.88
CA PHE A 249 -39.26 -7.00 -31.80
C PHE A 249 -39.11 -7.42 -33.27
N LEU A 250 -38.10 -8.25 -33.56
CA LEU A 250 -37.94 -8.82 -34.92
C LEU A 250 -39.16 -9.68 -35.30
N ALA A 251 -39.57 -10.59 -34.42
CA ALA A 251 -40.73 -11.43 -34.64
C ALA A 251 -42.01 -10.61 -34.76
N ALA A 252 -42.23 -9.64 -33.87
CA ALA A 252 -43.36 -8.72 -33.91
C ALA A 252 -43.40 -7.92 -35.23
N LYS A 253 -42.27 -7.45 -35.72
CA LYS A 253 -42.21 -6.74 -37.02
C LYS A 253 -42.53 -7.64 -38.21
N ILE A 254 -42.14 -8.89 -38.19
CA ILE A 254 -42.44 -9.86 -39.26
C ILE A 254 -43.93 -10.22 -39.26
N LEU A 255 -44.54 -10.44 -38.07
CA LEU A 255 -45.93 -10.87 -37.93
C LEU A 255 -46.92 -9.73 -38.10
N PHE A 256 -46.58 -8.50 -37.69
CA PHE A 256 -47.45 -7.32 -37.66
C PHE A 256 -46.84 -6.15 -38.44
N TRP A 257 -46.48 -6.35 -39.70
CA TRP A 257 -45.70 -5.43 -40.52
C TRP A 257 -46.25 -4.01 -40.58
N ASP A 258 -47.57 -3.85 -40.73
CA ASP A 258 -48.24 -2.56 -40.95
C ASP A 258 -48.59 -1.81 -39.65
N THR A 259 -48.69 -2.52 -38.52
CA THR A 259 -49.14 -1.93 -37.24
C THR A 259 -48.00 -1.57 -36.30
N PHE A 260 -46.76 -1.97 -36.62
CA PHE A 260 -45.62 -1.77 -35.75
C PHE A 260 -44.97 -0.39 -35.96
N ILE A 261 -45.40 0.59 -35.17
CA ILE A 261 -44.79 1.93 -35.15
C ILE A 261 -43.74 1.96 -34.02
N ALA A 262 -42.47 1.93 -34.38
CA ALA A 262 -41.39 2.15 -33.40
C ALA A 262 -41.33 3.65 -33.06
N GLY A 263 -41.74 4.02 -31.84
CA GLY A 263 -41.62 5.39 -31.36
C GLY A 263 -40.15 5.77 -31.15
N GLY A 264 -39.71 6.97 -31.56
CA GLY A 264 -38.33 7.45 -31.43
C GLY A 264 -37.86 7.60 -29.95
N ALA A 265 -38.78 7.91 -29.03
CA ALA A 265 -38.44 8.10 -27.62
C ALA A 265 -37.89 6.84 -26.93
N PRO A 266 -38.49 5.64 -27.02
CA PRO A 266 -37.89 4.42 -26.43
C PRO A 266 -36.53 4.07 -27.01
N MET A 267 -36.29 4.36 -28.29
CA MET A 267 -35.00 4.14 -28.94
C MET A 267 -33.90 5.05 -28.36
N LEU A 268 -34.20 6.34 -28.20
CA LEU A 268 -33.27 7.31 -27.61
C LEU A 268 -32.95 6.95 -26.14
N ILE A 269 -33.97 6.63 -25.33
CA ILE A 269 -33.79 6.20 -23.95
C ILE A 269 -32.89 4.96 -23.90
N GLY A 270 -33.12 3.97 -24.74
CA GLY A 270 -32.29 2.76 -24.84
C GLY A 270 -30.83 3.07 -25.17
N ILE A 271 -30.58 3.91 -26.18
CA ILE A 271 -29.23 4.28 -26.61
C ILE A 271 -28.46 4.99 -25.48
N PHE A 272 -29.08 5.98 -24.82
CA PHE A 272 -28.43 6.70 -23.74
C PHE A 272 -28.21 5.82 -22.48
N PHE A 273 -29.18 4.97 -22.13
CA PHE A 273 -29.08 4.03 -21.02
C PHE A 273 -27.92 3.04 -21.23
N PHE A 274 -27.92 2.34 -22.35
CA PHE A 274 -26.86 1.37 -22.65
C PHE A 274 -25.53 2.03 -22.90
N GLY A 275 -25.48 3.22 -23.51
CA GLY A 275 -24.25 4.01 -23.66
C GLY A 275 -23.63 4.40 -22.32
N SER A 276 -24.44 4.85 -21.36
CA SER A 276 -23.95 5.19 -20.01
C SER A 276 -23.45 3.96 -19.25
N LEU A 277 -24.16 2.84 -19.33
CA LEU A 277 -23.77 1.59 -18.70
C LEU A 277 -22.46 1.05 -19.29
N GLN A 278 -22.32 1.11 -20.62
CA GLN A 278 -21.09 0.72 -21.31
C GLN A 278 -19.91 1.61 -20.93
N ALA A 279 -20.10 2.94 -20.83
CA ALA A 279 -19.07 3.87 -20.40
C ALA A 279 -18.59 3.56 -18.98
N PHE A 280 -19.52 3.23 -18.07
CA PHE A 280 -19.17 2.80 -16.70
C PHE A 280 -18.31 1.54 -16.69
N PHE A 281 -18.70 0.50 -17.45
CA PHE A 281 -17.91 -0.74 -17.54
C PHE A 281 -16.53 -0.53 -18.14
N ILE A 282 -16.41 0.30 -19.17
CA ILE A 282 -15.13 0.68 -19.77
C ILE A 282 -14.26 1.41 -18.73
N GLY A 283 -14.85 2.31 -17.92
CA GLY A 283 -14.13 3.01 -16.85
C GLY A 283 -13.51 2.03 -15.83
N VAL A 284 -14.30 1.06 -15.35
CA VAL A 284 -13.77 0.04 -14.41
C VAL A 284 -12.69 -0.82 -15.07
N LEU A 285 -12.87 -1.25 -16.32
CA LEU A 285 -11.82 -1.97 -17.07
C LEU A 285 -10.57 -1.13 -17.21
N GLY A 286 -10.71 0.18 -17.45
CA GLY A 286 -9.60 1.13 -17.51
C GLY A 286 -8.73 1.11 -16.26
N GLU A 287 -9.32 1.07 -15.07
CA GLU A 287 -8.60 0.97 -13.79
C GLU A 287 -7.75 -0.31 -13.70
N TYR A 288 -8.32 -1.47 -14.09
CA TYR A 288 -7.57 -2.73 -14.11
C TYR A 288 -6.46 -2.74 -15.16
N ILE A 289 -6.72 -2.20 -16.36
CA ILE A 289 -5.71 -2.06 -17.41
C ILE A 289 -4.58 -1.13 -16.93
N GLY A 290 -4.90 -0.03 -16.26
CA GLY A 290 -3.94 0.88 -15.64
C GLY A 290 -3.06 0.17 -14.60
N SER A 291 -3.65 -0.65 -13.75
CA SER A 291 -2.93 -1.48 -12.76
C SER A 291 -1.99 -2.48 -13.45
N ILE A 292 -2.46 -3.19 -14.49
CA ILE A 292 -1.65 -4.12 -15.29
C ILE A 292 -0.50 -3.38 -15.97
N ASN A 293 -0.76 -2.23 -16.61
CA ASN A 293 0.27 -1.42 -17.25
C ASN A 293 1.39 -1.00 -16.27
N THR A 294 1.02 -0.66 -15.04
CA THR A 294 1.99 -0.31 -13.99
C THR A 294 2.89 -1.50 -13.63
N ARG A 295 2.33 -2.72 -13.60
CA ARG A 295 3.07 -3.95 -13.25
C ARG A 295 3.94 -4.48 -14.39
N VAL A 296 3.50 -4.34 -15.63
CA VAL A 296 4.26 -4.82 -16.81
C VAL A 296 5.47 -3.92 -17.12
N ARG A 297 5.44 -2.66 -16.70
CA ARG A 297 6.57 -1.74 -16.87
C ARG A 297 7.75 -2.18 -16.00
N LYS A 298 8.81 -2.65 -16.62
CA LYS A 298 10.08 -3.02 -15.96
C LYS A 298 10.85 -1.76 -15.52
N MET A 299 10.30 -1.02 -14.56
CA MET A 299 10.98 0.14 -13.99
C MET A 299 11.54 -0.22 -12.61
N PRO A 300 12.74 0.27 -12.24
CA PRO A 300 13.25 0.10 -10.89
C PRO A 300 12.30 0.76 -9.89
N LEU A 301 12.26 0.27 -8.65
CA LEU A 301 11.45 0.87 -7.58
C LEU A 301 11.79 2.34 -7.41
N VAL A 302 13.07 2.65 -7.35
CA VAL A 302 13.58 4.02 -7.30
C VAL A 302 14.86 4.15 -8.15
N VAL A 303 15.22 5.38 -8.49
CA VAL A 303 16.54 5.76 -8.98
C VAL A 303 17.18 6.58 -7.86
N GLU A 304 18.34 6.14 -7.39
CA GLU A 304 19.08 6.81 -6.34
C GLU A 304 19.98 7.89 -6.93
N SER A 305 20.11 9.03 -6.25
CA SER A 305 21.08 10.07 -6.58
C SER A 305 22.39 9.89 -5.80
N GLU A 306 22.30 9.41 -4.54
CA GLU A 306 23.46 9.26 -3.67
C GLU A 306 23.22 8.18 -2.61
N ARG A 307 24.30 7.54 -2.16
CA ARG A 307 24.34 6.65 -0.99
C ARG A 307 25.44 7.07 -0.01
N ILE A 308 25.15 7.06 1.27
CA ILE A 308 26.10 7.38 2.34
C ILE A 308 26.23 6.19 3.29
N ASN A 309 27.47 5.82 3.64
CA ASN A 309 27.84 4.69 4.51
C ASN A 309 27.43 3.30 4.00
N PHE A 310 27.08 3.13 2.75
CA PHE A 310 27.02 1.83 2.10
C PHE A 310 28.42 1.43 1.63
N LYS A 311 28.78 0.16 1.84
CA LYS A 311 30.03 -0.44 1.33
C LYS A 311 29.83 -0.95 -0.08
#